data_423d2e13868c53bef03932102292f6a3
#
_entry.id   423d2e13868c53bef03932102292f6a3
#
_cell.length_a   1.000
_cell.length_b   1.000
_cell.length_c   1.000
_cell.angle_alpha   90.00
_cell.angle_beta   90.00
_cell.angle_gamma   90.00
#
_symmetry.space_group_name_H-M   'P 1'
#
loop_
_entity.id
_entity.type
_entity.pdbx_description
1 polymer ?
#
loop_
_entity_poly.entity_id
_entity_poly.type
_entity_poly.pdbx_seq_one_letter_code
_entity_poly.pdbx_strand_id
1 'polypeptide(L)'
;MTAAAMLSLLSISFAQTPNSGFPVKRAESAEQWRRDGWNAIENAKRVKQKNGKAKNVILFIGDGMGVSTLTAARIFEGQMRGESGEENRLSFEDFPYSALSKTYSANQQTSDSAPTMSAIITGVKTDEGILSVDQRVQFNNYKTVNGNETKTLLEYAEESGRSTGVVSTARITHATPGACYAHTASRDWESDTDIFTRSKDAHEAKFPDIARQLIEFPYGDGLEVALGGGRSKFLPKETVDPEYPNKTGERSDSRDLSREWTGKYKDSAFVWNKAQFDAIDTKRTKHLLGLFEPSHMKYEHDRLKNPGEEPSLADMTSKAIDILSNNKKGYFLMVEGGRIDHAHHDGNAYRALKDTVALSDAVRTAASKVDLSETLIIVTADHSHTLFIQGYPARGNDIVGLVREIGNDGEPEANYKLDRDKKPYTTLGYANGPGARRTERPTLTEEKVRDPDYLQESNIPFSSETHGGEDVAIFAAGVNAHLIRGSMEENWIFYVMADAMRLGRK
;
A
#
# COMPACT_ATOMS: atom_id res chain seq x y z
N MET A 1 -7.59 56.36 19.97
CA MET A 1 -8.64 55.79 19.13
C MET A 1 -7.96 54.87 18.12
N THR A 2 -7.85 53.61 18.42
CA THR A 2 -7.22 52.58 17.57
C THR A 2 -8.31 51.56 17.20
N ALA A 3 -8.66 51.54 15.92
CA ALA A 3 -9.65 50.64 15.37
C ALA A 3 -9.02 49.23 15.15
N ALA A 4 -9.52 48.23 15.83
CA ALA A 4 -9.22 46.84 15.59
C ALA A 4 -10.10 46.31 14.44
N ALA A 5 -9.48 45.89 13.36
CA ALA A 5 -10.14 45.19 12.26
C ALA A 5 -10.28 43.71 12.63
N MET A 6 -11.53 43.26 12.83
CA MET A 6 -11.88 41.84 12.89
C MET A 6 -11.86 41.25 11.47
N LEU A 7 -10.94 40.33 11.18
CA LEU A 7 -11.04 39.46 10.03
C LEU A 7 -11.98 38.30 10.38
N SER A 8 -13.17 38.30 9.77
CA SER A 8 -14.09 37.17 9.79
C SER A 8 -13.62 36.11 8.77
N LEU A 9 -13.14 34.97 9.25
CA LEU A 9 -12.93 33.77 8.45
C LEU A 9 -14.31 33.23 8.05
N LEU A 10 -14.69 33.41 6.79
CA LEU A 10 -15.78 32.68 6.17
C LEU A 10 -15.31 31.23 5.91
N SER A 11 -15.79 30.32 6.72
CA SER A 11 -15.76 28.88 6.42
C SER A 11 -16.75 28.61 5.28
N ILE A 12 -16.22 28.41 4.07
CA ILE A 12 -17.01 27.94 2.94
C ILE A 12 -17.24 26.44 3.15
N SER A 13 -18.41 26.12 3.68
CA SER A 13 -18.93 24.75 3.70
C SER A 13 -19.39 24.43 2.29
N PHE A 14 -18.65 23.60 1.57
CA PHE A 14 -19.14 23.00 0.33
C PHE A 14 -20.19 21.95 0.69
N ALA A 15 -21.46 22.34 0.70
CA ALA A 15 -22.55 21.39 0.61
C ALA A 15 -22.49 20.77 -0.80
N GLN A 16 -22.11 19.49 -0.87
CA GLN A 16 -22.22 18.72 -2.11
C GLN A 16 -23.70 18.58 -2.47
N THR A 17 -24.17 19.38 -3.43
CA THR A 17 -25.38 19.06 -4.17
C THR A 17 -25.13 17.77 -4.96
N PRO A 18 -26.06 16.79 -4.96
CA PRO A 18 -25.93 15.63 -5.82
C PRO A 18 -25.90 16.09 -7.27
N ASN A 19 -24.74 15.96 -7.91
CA ASN A 19 -24.60 16.31 -9.30
C ASN A 19 -25.31 15.22 -10.12
N SER A 20 -26.52 15.51 -10.58
CA SER A 20 -27.30 14.64 -11.47
C SER A 20 -26.85 14.69 -12.93
N GLY A 21 -25.68 15.23 -13.21
CA GLY A 21 -25.14 15.40 -14.55
C GLY A 21 -23.75 14.81 -14.71
N PHE A 22 -23.46 14.28 -15.88
CA PHE A 22 -22.11 13.97 -16.31
C PHE A 22 -21.21 15.20 -16.13
N PRO A 23 -19.93 15.03 -15.75
CA PRO A 23 -18.98 16.13 -15.66
C PRO A 23 -18.90 16.88 -16.99
N VAL A 24 -18.62 18.18 -16.89
CA VAL A 24 -18.56 19.06 -18.06
C VAL A 24 -17.65 18.46 -19.12
N LYS A 25 -18.19 18.22 -20.32
CA LYS A 25 -17.46 17.74 -21.49
C LYS A 25 -16.29 18.70 -21.74
N ARG A 26 -15.03 18.21 -21.63
CA ARG A 26 -13.90 19.01 -22.09
C ARG A 26 -14.07 19.29 -23.57
N ALA A 27 -14.02 20.57 -23.97
CA ALA A 27 -14.04 20.98 -25.37
C ALA A 27 -12.68 20.64 -26.00
N GLU A 28 -12.44 19.36 -26.27
CA GLU A 28 -11.22 18.89 -26.93
C GLU A 28 -11.42 18.97 -28.43
N SER A 29 -10.43 19.57 -29.10
CA SER A 29 -10.38 19.63 -30.56
C SER A 29 -9.28 18.68 -31.11
N ALA A 30 -9.37 18.37 -32.38
CA ALA A 30 -8.30 17.61 -33.05
C ALA A 30 -6.93 18.31 -32.93
N GLU A 31 -6.90 19.66 -32.93
CA GLU A 31 -5.68 20.44 -32.70
C GLU A 31 -5.15 20.28 -31.29
N GLN A 32 -6.02 20.21 -30.29
CA GLN A 32 -5.61 19.97 -28.91
C GLN A 32 -4.96 18.61 -28.77
N TRP A 33 -5.58 17.54 -29.28
CA TRP A 33 -5.01 16.19 -29.26
C TRP A 33 -3.63 16.12 -29.95
N ARG A 34 -3.45 16.81 -31.08
CA ARG A 34 -2.16 16.90 -31.77
C ARG A 34 -1.11 17.64 -30.94
N ARG A 35 -1.47 18.77 -30.34
CA ARG A 35 -0.57 19.53 -29.46
C ARG A 35 -0.12 18.69 -28.26
N ASP A 36 -1.06 18.02 -27.60
CA ASP A 36 -0.79 17.20 -26.42
C ASP A 36 0.12 16.02 -26.76
N GLY A 37 -0.13 15.36 -27.91
CA GLY A 37 0.73 14.30 -28.42
C GLY A 37 2.17 14.77 -28.67
N TRP A 38 2.35 15.91 -29.35
CA TRP A 38 3.69 16.47 -29.57
C TRP A 38 4.35 16.94 -28.29
N ASN A 39 3.62 17.55 -27.37
CA ASN A 39 4.13 17.92 -26.05
C ASN A 39 4.60 16.70 -25.25
N ALA A 40 3.88 15.59 -25.31
CA ALA A 40 4.30 14.35 -24.67
C ALA A 40 5.63 13.83 -25.21
N ILE A 41 5.83 13.87 -26.56
CA ILE A 41 7.10 13.50 -27.19
C ILE A 41 8.24 14.43 -26.78
N GLU A 42 8.02 15.74 -26.77
CA GLU A 42 9.06 16.69 -26.37
C GLU A 42 9.40 16.55 -24.87
N ASN A 43 8.43 16.25 -24.01
CA ASN A 43 8.68 15.97 -22.61
C ASN A 43 9.49 14.67 -22.44
N ALA A 44 9.16 13.62 -23.18
CA ALA A 44 9.92 12.35 -23.14
C ALA A 44 11.38 12.54 -23.57
N LYS A 45 11.66 13.35 -24.61
CA LYS A 45 13.02 13.69 -25.03
C LYS A 45 13.83 14.45 -23.97
N ARG A 46 13.18 15.17 -23.06
CA ARG A 46 13.82 15.92 -21.97
C ARG A 46 14.22 15.04 -20.79
N VAL A 47 13.69 13.84 -20.69
CA VAL A 47 14.03 12.88 -19.62
C VAL A 47 15.51 12.51 -19.74
N LYS A 48 16.29 12.87 -18.72
CA LYS A 48 17.72 12.51 -18.64
C LYS A 48 17.91 11.39 -17.64
N GLN A 49 18.67 10.38 -18.02
CA GLN A 49 19.11 9.34 -17.11
C GLN A 49 19.96 9.95 -15.99
N LYS A 50 19.62 9.66 -14.75
CA LYS A 50 20.39 10.03 -13.55
C LYS A 50 21.19 8.82 -13.11
N ASN A 51 22.45 8.74 -13.51
CA ASN A 51 23.36 7.68 -13.10
C ASN A 51 24.08 8.09 -11.80
N GLY A 52 24.36 7.14 -10.93
CA GLY A 52 25.13 7.42 -9.73
C GLY A 52 24.89 6.45 -8.59
N LYS A 53 25.26 6.88 -7.39
CA LYS A 53 24.94 6.16 -6.15
C LYS A 53 23.75 6.84 -5.50
N ALA A 54 22.66 6.10 -5.30
CA ALA A 54 21.57 6.59 -4.47
C ALA A 54 22.01 6.60 -3.01
N LYS A 55 21.80 7.73 -2.35
CA LYS A 55 21.93 7.87 -0.91
C LYS A 55 20.73 7.20 -0.24
N ASN A 56 19.54 7.48 -0.77
CA ASN A 56 18.27 7.00 -0.25
C ASN A 56 17.55 6.15 -1.28
N VAL A 57 16.80 5.17 -0.79
CA VAL A 57 15.82 4.42 -1.59
C VAL A 57 14.49 4.41 -0.82
N ILE A 58 13.41 4.72 -1.52
CA ILE A 58 12.04 4.61 -1.02
C ILE A 58 11.29 3.66 -1.94
N LEU A 59 10.79 2.57 -1.37
CA LEU A 59 9.97 1.58 -2.05
C LEU A 59 8.52 1.72 -1.57
N PHE A 60 7.60 1.99 -2.49
CA PHE A 60 6.17 1.98 -2.23
C PHE A 60 5.55 0.70 -2.78
N ILE A 61 4.75 0.03 -1.96
CA ILE A 61 3.97 -1.14 -2.32
C ILE A 61 2.48 -0.81 -2.14
N GLY A 62 1.73 -0.87 -3.22
CA GLY A 62 0.26 -0.96 -3.15
C GLY A 62 -0.11 -2.43 -3.13
N ASP A 63 -0.39 -2.98 -1.96
CA ASP A 63 -0.74 -4.39 -1.81
C ASP A 63 -1.97 -4.72 -2.66
N GLY A 64 -1.82 -5.68 -3.57
CA GLY A 64 -2.90 -6.06 -4.50
C GLY A 64 -3.30 -5.00 -5.55
N MET A 65 -2.49 -3.96 -5.75
CA MET A 65 -2.78 -2.83 -6.65
C MET A 65 -2.53 -3.19 -8.12
N GLY A 66 -3.41 -3.99 -8.73
CA GLY A 66 -3.35 -4.35 -10.14
C GLY A 66 -3.60 -3.17 -11.10
N VAL A 67 -3.44 -3.41 -12.40
CA VAL A 67 -3.61 -2.37 -13.44
C VAL A 67 -5.06 -1.85 -13.48
N SER A 68 -6.05 -2.72 -13.27
CA SER A 68 -7.47 -2.30 -13.18
C SER A 68 -7.70 -1.40 -11.97
N THR A 69 -7.08 -1.69 -10.84
CA THR A 69 -7.13 -0.85 -9.62
C THR A 69 -6.54 0.53 -9.89
N LEU A 70 -5.36 0.61 -10.52
CA LEU A 70 -4.72 1.88 -10.91
C LEU A 70 -5.64 2.71 -11.80
N THR A 71 -6.19 2.11 -12.86
CA THR A 71 -7.08 2.80 -13.80
C THR A 71 -8.33 3.32 -13.11
N ALA A 72 -8.98 2.49 -12.30
CA ALA A 72 -10.18 2.89 -11.56
C ALA A 72 -9.89 3.95 -10.50
N ALA A 73 -8.77 3.86 -9.76
CA ALA A 73 -8.39 4.84 -8.74
C ALA A 73 -8.04 6.21 -9.36
N ARG A 74 -7.37 6.23 -10.52
CA ARG A 74 -7.11 7.46 -11.28
C ARG A 74 -8.41 8.17 -11.65
N ILE A 75 -9.37 7.43 -12.22
CA ILE A 75 -10.69 7.97 -12.58
C ILE A 75 -11.41 8.44 -11.33
N PHE A 76 -11.42 7.63 -10.28
CA PHE A 76 -12.07 7.95 -9.00
C PHE A 76 -11.51 9.23 -8.37
N GLU A 77 -10.17 9.40 -8.32
CA GLU A 77 -9.54 10.61 -7.79
C GLU A 77 -9.95 11.87 -8.58
N GLY A 78 -9.99 11.80 -9.92
CA GLY A 78 -10.47 12.92 -10.75
C GLY A 78 -11.95 13.22 -10.50
N GLN A 79 -12.79 12.20 -10.43
CA GLN A 79 -14.23 12.36 -10.18
C GLN A 79 -14.52 12.94 -8.79
N MET A 80 -13.73 12.62 -7.77
CA MET A 80 -13.84 13.28 -6.46
C MET A 80 -13.61 14.80 -6.52
N ARG A 81 -12.92 15.30 -7.55
CA ARG A 81 -12.73 16.75 -7.80
C ARG A 81 -13.74 17.34 -8.76
N GLY A 82 -14.73 16.54 -9.23
CA GLY A 82 -15.75 16.97 -10.19
C GLY A 82 -15.26 16.95 -11.65
N GLU A 83 -14.15 16.26 -11.95
CA GLU A 83 -13.61 16.04 -13.30
C GLU A 83 -14.22 14.76 -13.92
N SER A 84 -14.00 14.52 -15.22
CA SER A 84 -14.36 13.25 -15.87
C SER A 84 -13.57 12.06 -15.29
N GLY A 85 -12.32 12.28 -14.99
CA GLY A 85 -11.44 11.36 -14.27
C GLY A 85 -10.46 10.60 -15.15
N GLU A 86 -10.81 10.31 -16.40
CA GLU A 86 -9.97 9.53 -17.31
C GLU A 86 -8.62 10.20 -17.61
N GLU A 87 -8.56 11.54 -17.63
CA GLU A 87 -7.36 12.34 -17.88
C GLU A 87 -6.55 12.61 -16.61
N ASN A 88 -7.08 12.27 -15.45
CA ASN A 88 -6.37 12.45 -14.19
C ASN A 88 -5.09 11.60 -14.17
N ARG A 89 -4.20 11.90 -13.26
CA ARG A 89 -2.99 11.14 -13.00
C ARG A 89 -2.78 10.97 -11.50
N LEU A 90 -2.57 9.75 -11.08
CA LEU A 90 -2.01 9.48 -9.77
C LEU A 90 -0.57 10.00 -9.72
N SER A 91 -0.10 10.43 -8.56
CA SER A 91 1.18 11.15 -8.42
C SER A 91 2.39 10.43 -9.01
N PHE A 92 2.38 9.11 -9.01
CA PHE A 92 3.47 8.29 -9.54
C PHE A 92 3.34 7.97 -11.04
N GLU A 93 2.18 8.20 -11.66
CA GLU A 93 2.01 8.06 -13.11
C GLU A 93 2.75 9.17 -13.90
N ASP A 94 3.22 10.21 -13.22
CA ASP A 94 4.12 11.23 -13.78
C ASP A 94 5.62 10.85 -13.68
N PHE A 95 5.95 9.71 -13.09
CA PHE A 95 7.33 9.25 -13.02
C PHE A 95 7.84 8.87 -14.41
N PRO A 96 9.11 9.18 -14.71
CA PRO A 96 9.62 9.10 -16.11
C PRO A 96 9.87 7.67 -16.58
N TYR A 97 9.89 6.67 -15.69
CA TYR A 97 10.18 5.29 -16.04
C TYR A 97 9.09 4.37 -15.51
N SER A 98 8.68 3.43 -16.35
CA SER A 98 7.69 2.42 -15.99
C SER A 98 8.02 1.07 -16.63
N ALA A 99 7.52 0.00 -16.00
CA ALA A 99 7.69 -1.38 -16.41
C ALA A 99 6.47 -2.21 -15.98
N LEU A 100 6.44 -3.47 -16.36
CA LEU A 100 5.57 -4.50 -15.78
C LEU A 100 6.40 -5.46 -14.95
N SER A 101 5.84 -5.95 -13.84
CA SER A 101 6.40 -6.97 -12.97
C SER A 101 5.59 -8.25 -13.05
N LYS A 102 6.27 -9.39 -13.20
CA LYS A 102 5.66 -10.72 -13.13
C LYS A 102 5.55 -11.14 -11.67
N THR A 103 4.36 -11.49 -11.23
CA THR A 103 4.01 -11.69 -9.82
C THR A 103 4.03 -13.14 -9.32
N TYR A 104 4.26 -14.14 -10.18
CA TYR A 104 4.28 -15.56 -9.80
C TYR A 104 5.39 -15.86 -8.77
N SER A 105 5.09 -16.72 -7.79
CA SER A 105 6.06 -17.21 -6.81
C SER A 105 6.79 -18.47 -7.29
N ALA A 106 7.65 -19.06 -6.46
CA ALA A 106 8.39 -20.26 -6.84
C ALA A 106 7.45 -21.48 -7.05
N ASN A 107 6.29 -21.53 -6.38
CA ASN A 107 5.35 -22.66 -6.45
C ASN A 107 3.91 -22.29 -6.81
N GLN A 108 3.59 -21.00 -7.05
CA GLN A 108 2.24 -20.57 -7.42
C GLN A 108 2.24 -19.71 -8.68
N GLN A 109 1.24 -19.91 -9.53
CA GLN A 109 0.97 -19.10 -10.72
C GLN A 109 0.35 -17.76 -10.37
N THR A 110 -0.55 -17.73 -9.38
CA THR A 110 -1.11 -16.53 -8.74
C THR A 110 -0.61 -16.52 -7.31
N SER A 111 0.13 -15.51 -6.94
CA SER A 111 0.90 -15.46 -5.71
C SER A 111 0.19 -14.71 -4.58
N ASP A 112 0.74 -14.84 -3.39
CA ASP A 112 0.41 -14.17 -2.14
C ASP A 112 1.51 -13.16 -1.76
N SER A 113 1.23 -12.20 -0.88
CA SER A 113 2.15 -11.14 -0.48
C SER A 113 3.44 -11.65 0.18
N ALA A 114 3.43 -12.83 0.82
CA ALA A 114 4.60 -13.37 1.50
C ALA A 114 5.76 -13.68 0.52
N PRO A 115 5.57 -14.53 -0.51
CA PRO A 115 6.64 -14.80 -1.46
C PRO A 115 6.94 -13.64 -2.41
N THR A 116 5.93 -12.80 -2.77
CA THR A 116 6.15 -11.66 -3.66
C THR A 116 7.00 -10.59 -3.01
N MET A 117 6.62 -10.15 -1.78
CA MET A 117 7.47 -9.19 -1.07
C MET A 117 8.82 -9.76 -0.70
N SER A 118 8.92 -11.06 -0.37
CA SER A 118 10.22 -11.72 -0.17
C SER A 118 11.09 -11.61 -1.43
N ALA A 119 10.53 -11.81 -2.63
CA ALA A 119 11.24 -11.64 -3.89
C ALA A 119 11.71 -10.18 -4.10
N ILE A 120 10.84 -9.20 -3.84
CA ILE A 120 11.15 -7.77 -3.99
C ILE A 120 12.26 -7.32 -3.03
N ILE A 121 12.29 -7.85 -1.80
CA ILE A 121 13.19 -7.34 -0.75
C ILE A 121 14.49 -8.14 -0.60
N THR A 122 14.55 -9.38 -1.12
CA THR A 122 15.75 -10.26 -1.03
C THR A 122 16.41 -10.54 -2.37
N GLY A 123 15.67 -10.37 -3.49
CA GLY A 123 16.11 -10.78 -4.82
C GLY A 123 15.95 -12.28 -5.11
N VAL A 124 15.29 -13.03 -4.24
CA VAL A 124 15.09 -14.48 -4.34
C VAL A 124 13.60 -14.80 -4.28
N LYS A 125 13.05 -15.46 -5.32
CA LYS A 125 11.69 -15.98 -5.27
C LYS A 125 11.62 -17.18 -4.31
N THR A 126 10.53 -17.26 -3.57
CA THR A 126 10.29 -18.30 -2.59
C THR A 126 8.91 -18.90 -2.72
N ASP A 127 8.59 -19.89 -1.88
CA ASP A 127 7.30 -20.57 -1.88
C ASP A 127 6.22 -19.80 -1.12
N GLU A 128 4.98 -20.20 -1.32
CA GLU A 128 3.78 -19.70 -0.66
C GLU A 128 3.92 -19.63 0.86
N GLY A 129 3.48 -18.51 1.44
CA GLY A 129 3.27 -18.35 2.88
C GLY A 129 4.55 -18.22 3.73
N ILE A 130 5.76 -18.21 3.15
CA ILE A 130 7.03 -18.07 3.88
C ILE A 130 7.69 -16.71 3.61
N LEU A 131 8.43 -16.18 4.61
CA LEU A 131 9.00 -14.82 4.56
C LEU A 131 10.53 -14.83 4.55
N SER A 132 11.11 -14.19 3.53
CA SER A 132 12.55 -13.88 3.40
C SER A 132 13.47 -15.05 3.69
N VAL A 133 13.02 -16.21 3.25
CA VAL A 133 13.77 -17.48 3.21
C VAL A 133 13.70 -18.06 1.81
N ASP A 134 14.61 -18.96 1.45
CA ASP A 134 14.55 -19.58 0.13
C ASP A 134 13.59 -20.79 0.09
N GLN A 135 13.28 -21.28 -1.11
CA GLN A 135 12.32 -22.35 -1.36
C GLN A 135 12.69 -23.73 -0.78
N ARG A 136 13.83 -23.87 -0.07
CA ARG A 136 14.15 -25.07 0.71
C ARG A 136 13.43 -25.12 2.05
N VAL A 137 12.90 -23.96 2.50
CA VAL A 137 12.10 -23.88 3.74
C VAL A 137 10.72 -24.45 3.49
N GLN A 138 10.31 -25.37 4.34
CA GLN A 138 8.98 -25.98 4.30
C GLN A 138 8.00 -25.16 5.13
N PHE A 139 6.85 -24.85 4.57
CA PHE A 139 5.79 -24.12 5.26
C PHE A 139 5.45 -24.74 6.63
N ASN A 140 5.35 -23.92 7.65
CA ASN A 140 5.14 -24.30 9.06
C ASN A 140 6.23 -25.18 9.71
N ASN A 141 7.40 -25.32 9.10
CA ASN A 141 8.50 -26.14 9.63
C ASN A 141 9.71 -25.27 10.00
N TYR A 142 9.76 -24.78 11.24
CA TYR A 142 10.85 -23.92 11.74
C TYR A 142 12.26 -24.56 11.60
N LYS A 143 12.34 -25.90 11.63
CA LYS A 143 13.65 -26.62 11.56
C LYS A 143 14.36 -26.43 10.22
N THR A 144 13.61 -26.01 9.21
CA THR A 144 14.16 -25.77 7.86
C THR A 144 14.58 -24.34 7.62
N VAL A 145 14.35 -23.41 8.58
CA VAL A 145 14.68 -21.99 8.42
C VAL A 145 16.17 -21.72 8.54
N ASN A 146 16.79 -22.25 9.59
CA ASN A 146 18.21 -21.97 9.89
C ASN A 146 19.12 -22.38 8.74
N GLY A 147 19.90 -21.42 8.21
CA GLY A 147 20.80 -21.59 7.07
C GLY A 147 20.12 -21.48 5.69
N ASN A 148 18.84 -21.11 5.65
CA ASN A 148 18.08 -20.88 4.44
C ASN A 148 17.44 -19.48 4.42
N GLU A 149 17.85 -18.61 5.35
CA GLU A 149 17.45 -17.19 5.36
C GLU A 149 18.05 -16.46 4.16
N THR A 150 17.28 -15.58 3.53
CA THR A 150 17.72 -14.74 2.42
C THR A 150 17.80 -13.29 2.89
N LYS A 151 19.00 -12.74 2.84
CA LYS A 151 19.28 -11.41 3.37
C LYS A 151 18.48 -10.32 2.64
N THR A 152 17.80 -9.49 3.39
CA THR A 152 16.96 -8.41 2.87
C THR A 152 17.75 -7.14 2.52
N LEU A 153 17.20 -6.29 1.67
CA LEU A 153 17.80 -4.98 1.38
C LEU A 153 17.87 -4.09 2.62
N LEU A 154 16.89 -4.21 3.52
CA LEU A 154 16.87 -3.51 4.80
C LEU A 154 18.07 -3.91 5.66
N GLU A 155 18.33 -5.20 5.79
CA GLU A 155 19.51 -5.73 6.53
C GLU A 155 20.83 -5.26 5.92
N TYR A 156 20.96 -5.26 4.58
CA TYR A 156 22.12 -4.70 3.91
C TYR A 156 22.28 -3.19 4.17
N ALA A 157 21.16 -2.45 4.21
CA ALA A 157 21.18 -1.02 4.50
C ALA A 157 21.69 -0.75 5.92
N GLU A 158 21.18 -1.48 6.92
CA GLU A 158 21.62 -1.42 8.32
C GLU A 158 23.12 -1.72 8.48
N GLU A 159 23.60 -2.83 7.93
CA GLU A 159 25.03 -3.17 7.97
C GLU A 159 25.93 -2.10 7.33
N SER A 160 25.40 -1.37 6.34
CA SER A 160 26.13 -0.25 5.73
C SER A 160 26.12 1.00 6.60
N GLY A 161 25.37 1.00 7.71
CA GLY A 161 25.15 2.10 8.64
C GLY A 161 24.23 3.17 8.09
N ARG A 162 23.29 2.81 7.19
CA ARG A 162 22.16 3.63 6.79
C ARG A 162 21.01 3.38 7.76
N SER A 163 20.14 4.35 7.89
CA SER A 163 18.90 4.19 8.65
C SER A 163 17.86 3.44 7.84
N THR A 164 16.95 2.75 8.53
CA THR A 164 15.90 1.98 7.88
C THR A 164 14.52 2.22 8.50
N GLY A 165 13.48 2.03 7.67
CA GLY A 165 12.11 2.15 8.14
C GLY A 165 11.14 1.30 7.35
N VAL A 166 10.07 0.90 8.04
CA VAL A 166 8.89 0.25 7.46
C VAL A 166 7.63 0.99 7.92
N VAL A 167 6.75 1.27 6.96
CA VAL A 167 5.49 1.98 7.17
C VAL A 167 4.39 1.20 6.45
N SER A 168 3.26 0.97 7.10
CA SER A 168 2.13 0.26 6.50
C SER A 168 0.79 0.71 7.07
N THR A 169 -0.27 0.60 6.29
CA THR A 169 -1.65 0.66 6.81
C THR A 169 -2.16 -0.70 7.29
N ALA A 170 -1.42 -1.78 7.04
CA ALA A 170 -1.65 -3.10 7.66
C ALA A 170 -1.01 -3.19 9.05
N ARG A 171 -1.11 -4.38 9.68
CA ARG A 171 -0.28 -4.69 10.86
C ARG A 171 1.19 -4.67 10.45
N ILE A 172 2.06 -4.08 11.28
CA ILE A 172 3.49 -4.02 10.97
C ILE A 172 4.15 -5.42 10.93
N THR A 173 3.48 -6.42 11.45
CA THR A 173 3.84 -7.84 11.43
C THR A 173 3.24 -8.61 10.25
N HIS A 174 2.40 -7.97 9.41
CA HIS A 174 1.84 -8.57 8.20
C HIS A 174 2.94 -8.94 7.20
N ALA A 175 2.62 -9.75 6.19
CA ALA A 175 3.62 -10.34 5.30
C ALA A 175 4.54 -9.29 4.64
N THR A 176 4.00 -8.22 4.07
CA THR A 176 4.75 -7.20 3.33
C THR A 176 5.76 -6.45 4.20
N PRO A 177 5.38 -5.82 5.33
CA PRO A 177 6.37 -5.21 6.22
C PRO A 177 7.24 -6.26 6.92
N GLY A 178 6.68 -7.40 7.32
CA GLY A 178 7.39 -8.49 7.98
C GLY A 178 8.54 -9.06 7.16
N ALA A 179 8.35 -9.22 5.85
CA ALA A 179 9.40 -9.71 4.95
C ALA A 179 10.64 -8.79 4.91
N CYS A 180 10.52 -7.52 5.30
CA CYS A 180 11.67 -6.61 5.33
C CYS A 180 12.70 -6.96 6.41
N TYR A 181 12.27 -7.55 7.54
CA TYR A 181 13.08 -7.70 8.75
C TYR A 181 12.97 -9.06 9.43
N ALA A 182 12.09 -9.95 8.99
CA ALA A 182 11.87 -11.26 9.60
C ALA A 182 12.08 -12.40 8.61
N HIS A 183 12.57 -13.54 9.14
CA HIS A 183 12.76 -14.79 8.42
C HIS A 183 11.97 -15.89 9.10
N THR A 184 10.96 -16.43 8.40
CA THR A 184 10.07 -17.41 9.03
C THR A 184 9.47 -18.40 8.04
N ALA A 185 9.16 -19.60 8.54
CA ALA A 185 8.48 -20.64 7.80
C ALA A 185 6.94 -20.40 7.69
N SER A 186 6.43 -19.31 8.23
CA SER A 186 5.02 -18.94 8.05
C SER A 186 4.80 -17.44 8.27
N ARG A 187 4.12 -16.79 7.31
CA ARG A 187 3.66 -15.40 7.42
C ARG A 187 2.69 -15.16 8.57
N ASP A 188 2.05 -16.23 9.02
CA ASP A 188 1.06 -16.19 10.11
C ASP A 188 1.66 -16.27 11.50
N TRP A 189 2.98 -16.34 11.64
CA TRP A 189 3.65 -16.38 12.93
C TRP A 189 3.95 -14.97 13.46
N GLU A 190 2.90 -14.14 13.53
CA GLU A 190 3.01 -12.74 13.90
C GLU A 190 3.30 -12.53 15.41
N SER A 191 2.83 -13.45 16.28
CA SER A 191 3.09 -13.48 17.72
C SER A 191 3.38 -14.90 18.21
N ASP A 192 3.86 -15.03 19.44
CA ASP A 192 4.08 -16.33 20.09
C ASP A 192 2.79 -17.16 20.18
N THR A 193 1.65 -16.52 20.39
CA THR A 193 0.32 -17.17 20.39
C THR A 193 -0.06 -17.70 19.03
N ASP A 194 0.27 -16.99 17.95
CA ASP A 194 0.05 -17.48 16.58
C ASP A 194 0.90 -18.73 16.31
N ILE A 195 2.18 -18.72 16.74
CA ILE A 195 3.05 -19.90 16.65
C ILE A 195 2.45 -21.07 17.43
N PHE A 196 2.03 -20.84 18.70
CA PHE A 196 1.43 -21.88 19.54
C PHE A 196 0.22 -22.54 18.85
N THR A 197 -0.61 -21.74 18.20
CA THR A 197 -1.84 -22.20 17.57
C THR A 197 -1.56 -23.04 16.30
N ARG A 198 -0.50 -22.70 15.55
CA ARG A 198 -0.21 -23.27 14.24
C ARG A 198 0.91 -24.34 14.24
N SER A 199 1.88 -24.22 15.14
CA SER A 199 3.03 -25.11 15.24
C SER A 199 3.54 -25.22 16.69
N LYS A 200 3.01 -26.22 17.44
CA LYS A 200 3.39 -26.41 18.85
C LYS A 200 4.89 -26.66 19.04
N ASP A 201 5.50 -27.40 18.16
CA ASP A 201 6.95 -27.71 18.25
C ASP A 201 7.82 -26.48 17.98
N ALA A 202 7.42 -25.56 17.09
CA ALA A 202 8.06 -24.27 16.92
C ALA A 202 7.93 -23.38 18.17
N HIS A 203 6.75 -23.39 18.78
CA HIS A 203 6.51 -22.67 20.04
C HIS A 203 7.35 -23.24 21.20
N GLU A 204 7.39 -24.58 21.37
CA GLU A 204 8.22 -25.26 22.38
C GLU A 204 9.72 -24.98 22.17
N ALA A 205 10.15 -24.88 20.92
CA ALA A 205 11.51 -24.48 20.54
C ALA A 205 11.79 -22.98 20.74
N LYS A 206 10.78 -22.18 21.09
CA LYS A 206 10.87 -20.72 21.23
C LYS A 206 11.33 -20.01 19.96
N PHE A 207 10.90 -20.52 18.79
CA PHE A 207 11.19 -19.87 17.53
C PHE A 207 10.67 -18.42 17.57
N PRO A 208 11.43 -17.43 17.11
CA PRO A 208 11.03 -16.02 17.23
C PRO A 208 9.88 -15.71 16.26
N ASP A 209 8.77 -15.20 16.79
CA ASP A 209 7.68 -14.64 16.00
C ASP A 209 8.11 -13.33 15.30
N ILE A 210 7.31 -12.88 14.32
CA ILE A 210 7.63 -11.70 13.49
C ILE A 210 7.74 -10.43 14.36
N ALA A 211 6.84 -10.21 15.34
CA ALA A 211 6.92 -9.07 16.24
C ALA A 211 8.21 -9.09 17.07
N ARG A 212 8.60 -10.28 17.56
CA ARG A 212 9.84 -10.46 18.30
C ARG A 212 11.07 -10.20 17.45
N GLN A 213 11.08 -10.64 16.17
CA GLN A 213 12.21 -10.39 15.27
C GLN A 213 12.42 -8.90 14.97
N LEU A 214 11.35 -8.08 14.96
CA LEU A 214 11.49 -6.62 14.86
C LEU A 214 12.25 -6.04 16.05
N ILE A 215 11.93 -6.49 17.27
CA ILE A 215 12.58 -5.99 18.50
C ILE A 215 14.00 -6.52 18.64
N GLU A 216 14.22 -7.79 18.31
CA GLU A 216 15.51 -8.46 18.44
C GLU A 216 16.40 -8.31 17.20
N PHE A 217 15.99 -7.50 16.23
CA PHE A 217 16.70 -7.30 14.96
C PHE A 217 18.22 -7.10 15.18
N PRO A 218 19.07 -7.93 14.53
CA PRO A 218 20.49 -8.05 14.91
C PRO A 218 21.43 -7.17 14.09
N TYR A 219 20.95 -6.46 13.07
CA TYR A 219 21.78 -5.71 12.14
C TYR A 219 21.85 -4.24 12.51
N GLY A 220 22.99 -3.58 12.26
CA GLY A 220 23.22 -2.17 12.50
C GLY A 220 22.95 -1.76 13.95
N ASP A 221 22.24 -0.68 14.14
CA ASP A 221 21.70 -0.23 15.42
C ASP A 221 20.17 -0.47 15.53
N GLY A 222 19.61 -1.27 14.61
CA GLY A 222 18.20 -1.65 14.54
C GLY A 222 17.36 -0.65 13.76
N LEU A 223 16.13 -1.04 13.39
CA LEU A 223 15.25 -0.16 12.62
C LEU A 223 14.99 1.16 13.36
N GLU A 224 15.06 2.28 12.65
CA GLU A 224 14.73 3.59 13.23
C GLU A 224 13.22 3.87 13.20
N VAL A 225 12.50 3.35 12.21
CA VAL A 225 11.07 3.65 12.09
C VAL A 225 10.28 2.39 11.78
N ALA A 226 9.27 2.09 12.60
CA ALA A 226 8.26 1.08 12.33
C ALA A 226 6.88 1.68 12.65
N LEU A 227 6.05 1.94 11.62
CA LEU A 227 4.74 2.61 11.77
C LEU A 227 3.65 1.80 11.07
N GLY A 228 2.58 1.49 11.79
CA GLY A 228 1.43 0.76 11.23
C GLY A 228 0.40 0.36 12.28
N GLY A 229 -0.34 -0.71 12.00
CA GLY A 229 -1.22 -1.38 12.96
C GLY A 229 -0.52 -2.53 13.68
N GLY A 230 -1.30 -3.36 14.40
CA GLY A 230 -0.82 -4.62 14.99
C GLY A 230 -0.43 -4.54 16.46
N ARG A 231 -0.89 -3.52 17.20
CA ARG A 231 -0.55 -3.32 18.61
C ARG A 231 -0.77 -4.55 19.47
N SER A 232 -1.81 -5.36 19.18
CA SER A 232 -2.09 -6.59 19.94
C SER A 232 -0.97 -7.63 19.88
N LYS A 233 -0.20 -7.68 18.78
CA LYS A 233 0.94 -8.60 18.58
C LYS A 233 2.16 -8.26 19.44
N PHE A 234 2.21 -7.04 19.98
CA PHE A 234 3.32 -6.53 20.80
C PHE A 234 2.99 -6.52 22.32
N LEU A 235 1.74 -6.67 22.70
CA LEU A 235 1.30 -6.57 24.10
C LEU A 235 0.94 -7.92 24.69
N PRO A 236 1.23 -8.14 26.00
CA PRO A 236 0.74 -9.30 26.73
C PRO A 236 -0.78 -9.39 26.72
N LYS A 237 -1.32 -10.61 26.72
CA LYS A 237 -2.76 -10.85 26.74
C LYS A 237 -3.46 -10.33 28.00
N GLU A 238 -2.71 -10.10 29.08
CA GLU A 238 -3.19 -9.49 30.34
C GLU A 238 -3.25 -7.96 30.25
N THR A 239 -2.63 -7.36 29.25
CA THR A 239 -2.59 -5.90 29.08
C THR A 239 -3.81 -5.44 28.30
N VAL A 240 -4.64 -4.60 28.93
CA VAL A 240 -5.78 -3.96 28.26
C VAL A 240 -5.24 -2.97 27.21
N ASP A 241 -5.86 -2.96 26.04
CA ASP A 241 -5.52 -2.03 24.98
C ASP A 241 -5.77 -0.57 25.43
N PRO A 242 -4.82 0.35 25.23
CA PRO A 242 -4.95 1.72 25.72
C PRO A 242 -6.08 2.52 25.08
N GLU A 243 -6.58 2.08 23.93
CA GLU A 243 -7.64 2.77 23.16
C GLU A 243 -8.98 2.03 23.26
N TYR A 244 -8.95 0.69 23.33
CA TYR A 244 -10.13 -0.16 23.34
C TYR A 244 -10.22 -0.97 24.64
N PRO A 245 -10.97 -0.51 25.66
CA PRO A 245 -11.01 -1.17 26.98
C PRO A 245 -11.51 -2.61 26.97
N ASN A 246 -12.18 -3.03 25.91
CA ASN A 246 -12.68 -4.40 25.71
C ASN A 246 -11.74 -5.30 24.89
N LYS A 247 -10.57 -4.80 24.50
CA LYS A 247 -9.51 -5.54 23.80
C LYS A 247 -8.28 -5.68 24.68
N THR A 248 -7.50 -6.71 24.44
CA THR A 248 -6.21 -6.95 25.11
C THR A 248 -5.13 -7.25 24.08
N GLY A 249 -3.88 -7.33 24.55
CA GLY A 249 -2.81 -7.91 23.78
C GLY A 249 -3.05 -9.40 23.46
N GLU A 250 -2.22 -9.97 22.61
CA GLU A 250 -2.32 -11.37 22.19
C GLU A 250 -1.18 -12.25 22.69
N ARG A 251 -0.07 -11.67 23.19
CA ARG A 251 1.11 -12.45 23.60
C ARG A 251 0.87 -13.25 24.85
N SER A 252 1.18 -14.56 24.81
CA SER A 252 1.12 -15.49 25.93
C SER A 252 2.45 -15.65 26.68
N ASP A 253 3.56 -15.15 26.12
CA ASP A 253 4.89 -15.15 26.74
C ASP A 253 5.07 -14.02 27.78
N SER A 254 4.04 -13.21 28.01
CA SER A 254 3.99 -12.06 28.92
C SER A 254 5.02 -10.95 28.58
N ARG A 255 5.59 -10.94 27.38
CA ARG A 255 6.51 -9.90 26.93
C ARG A 255 5.72 -8.67 26.43
N ASP A 256 6.09 -7.49 26.93
CA ASP A 256 5.63 -6.20 26.39
C ASP A 256 6.70 -5.66 25.43
N LEU A 257 6.57 -6.01 24.17
CA LEU A 257 7.55 -5.65 23.14
C LEU A 257 7.62 -4.14 22.87
N SER A 258 6.55 -3.39 23.21
CA SER A 258 6.56 -1.91 23.10
C SER A 258 7.46 -1.27 24.15
N ARG A 259 7.48 -1.83 25.38
CA ARG A 259 8.42 -1.42 26.42
C ARG A 259 9.84 -1.89 26.15
N GLU A 260 9.99 -3.08 25.59
CA GLU A 260 11.32 -3.58 25.19
C GLU A 260 11.95 -2.68 24.13
N TRP A 261 11.16 -2.19 23.13
CA TRP A 261 11.62 -1.20 22.15
C TRP A 261 12.18 0.06 22.84
N THR A 262 11.40 0.67 23.73
CA THR A 262 11.82 1.88 24.42
C THR A 262 12.96 1.66 25.41
N GLY A 263 13.11 0.44 25.93
CA GLY A 263 14.23 0.05 26.79
C GLY A 263 15.51 -0.28 26.04
N LYS A 264 15.40 -0.80 24.81
CA LYS A 264 16.54 -1.19 23.97
C LYS A 264 17.25 0.02 23.35
N TYR A 265 16.49 0.98 22.87
CA TYR A 265 17.03 2.10 22.10
C TYR A 265 17.03 3.40 22.89
N LYS A 266 18.18 4.09 22.89
CA LYS A 266 18.27 5.46 23.40
C LYS A 266 17.61 6.43 22.42
N ASP A 267 16.96 7.47 22.95
CA ASP A 267 16.22 8.46 22.15
C ASP A 267 15.08 7.82 21.30
N SER A 268 14.41 6.85 21.90
CA SER A 268 13.29 6.11 21.27
C SER A 268 11.93 6.58 21.81
N ALA A 269 10.88 6.27 21.04
CA ALA A 269 9.50 6.47 21.46
C ALA A 269 8.60 5.33 20.95
N PHE A 270 7.54 5.07 21.74
CA PHE A 270 6.39 4.27 21.33
C PHE A 270 5.15 5.15 21.36
N VAL A 271 4.39 5.15 20.26
CA VAL A 271 3.15 5.92 20.11
C VAL A 271 2.03 5.04 19.55
N TRP A 272 0.79 5.31 19.94
CA TRP A 272 -0.35 4.50 19.53
C TRP A 272 -1.55 5.34 19.03
N ASN A 273 -1.46 6.68 19.08
CA ASN A 273 -2.48 7.58 18.52
C ASN A 273 -1.87 8.79 17.83
N LYS A 274 -2.70 9.50 17.09
CA LYS A 274 -2.25 10.66 16.29
C LYS A 274 -1.67 11.79 17.16
N ALA A 275 -2.24 12.07 18.31
CA ALA A 275 -1.75 13.15 19.18
C ALA A 275 -0.31 12.90 19.67
N GLN A 276 -0.01 11.67 20.11
CA GLN A 276 1.35 11.27 20.48
C GLN A 276 2.29 11.29 19.25
N PHE A 277 1.81 10.78 18.13
CA PHE A 277 2.56 10.79 16.87
C PHE A 277 2.91 12.21 16.44
N ASP A 278 1.96 13.15 16.48
CA ASP A 278 2.20 14.55 16.09
C ASP A 278 3.22 15.24 17.01
N ALA A 279 3.24 14.89 18.30
CA ALA A 279 4.14 15.43 19.30
C ALA A 279 5.61 14.95 19.17
N ILE A 280 5.91 13.95 18.30
CA ILE A 280 7.28 13.45 18.12
C ILE A 280 8.19 14.52 17.51
N ASP A 281 9.27 14.80 18.21
CA ASP A 281 10.40 15.61 17.72
C ASP A 281 11.31 14.76 16.83
N THR A 282 11.18 14.91 15.53
CA THR A 282 11.92 14.12 14.53
C THR A 282 13.43 14.39 14.50
N LYS A 283 13.92 15.45 15.17
CA LYS A 283 15.34 15.73 15.30
C LYS A 283 16.00 15.04 16.50
N ARG A 284 15.20 14.69 17.49
CA ARG A 284 15.66 14.05 18.74
C ARG A 284 15.35 12.56 18.80
N THR A 285 14.19 12.16 18.27
CA THR A 285 13.78 10.77 18.24
C THR A 285 14.55 10.03 17.14
N LYS A 286 15.28 8.98 17.53
CA LYS A 286 16.04 8.13 16.61
C LYS A 286 15.29 6.87 16.23
N HIS A 287 14.61 6.23 17.21
CA HIS A 287 13.84 5.04 16.98
C HIS A 287 12.37 5.28 17.36
N LEU A 288 11.47 5.17 16.39
CA LEU A 288 10.03 5.39 16.55
C LEU A 288 9.25 4.13 16.19
N LEU A 289 8.55 3.56 17.20
CA LEU A 289 7.54 2.53 17.01
C LEU A 289 6.16 3.18 17.12
N GLY A 290 5.35 3.10 16.09
CA GLY A 290 3.96 3.59 16.09
C GLY A 290 2.99 2.47 15.71
N LEU A 291 2.11 2.08 16.64
CA LEU A 291 1.13 1.01 16.45
C LEU A 291 -0.27 1.57 16.72
N PHE A 292 -0.95 2.04 15.66
CA PHE A 292 -2.12 2.91 15.77
C PHE A 292 -3.44 2.16 15.97
N GLU A 293 -3.47 0.86 15.65
CA GLU A 293 -4.64 0.01 15.89
C GLU A 293 -4.22 -1.35 16.49
N PRO A 294 -5.09 -2.05 17.23
CA PRO A 294 -4.79 -3.39 17.70
C PRO A 294 -4.52 -4.40 16.57
N SER A 295 -5.24 -4.25 15.44
CA SER A 295 -5.03 -5.03 14.22
C SER A 295 -4.60 -4.09 13.09
N HIS A 296 -5.14 -4.23 11.87
CA HIS A 296 -4.87 -3.30 10.77
C HIS A 296 -5.38 -1.90 11.09
N MET A 297 -4.75 -0.86 10.53
CA MET A 297 -5.28 0.51 10.56
C MET A 297 -6.63 0.60 9.83
N LYS A 298 -7.38 1.65 10.07
CA LYS A 298 -8.67 1.87 9.40
C LYS A 298 -8.46 2.05 7.89
N TYR A 299 -9.45 1.66 7.09
CA TYR A 299 -9.50 2.09 5.68
C TYR A 299 -9.49 3.61 5.61
N GLU A 300 -8.88 4.20 4.61
CA GLU A 300 -8.78 5.66 4.49
C GLU A 300 -10.16 6.36 4.53
N HIS A 301 -11.19 5.74 3.91
CA HIS A 301 -12.56 6.24 4.03
C HIS A 301 -13.04 6.33 5.48
N ASP A 302 -12.76 5.30 6.26
CA ASP A 302 -13.24 5.23 7.64
C ASP A 302 -12.37 6.07 8.59
N ARG A 303 -11.06 6.16 8.34
CA ARG A 303 -10.14 7.08 9.03
C ARG A 303 -10.60 8.54 8.91
N LEU A 304 -11.06 8.95 7.72
CA LEU A 304 -11.53 10.32 7.47
C LEU A 304 -12.81 10.71 8.24
N LYS A 305 -13.53 9.75 8.82
CA LYS A 305 -14.65 10.05 9.74
C LYS A 305 -14.16 10.65 11.05
N ASN A 306 -12.95 10.24 11.51
CA ASN A 306 -12.30 10.71 12.73
C ASN A 306 -10.79 10.93 12.48
N PRO A 307 -10.40 11.95 11.70
CA PRO A 307 -9.01 12.10 11.24
C PRO A 307 -8.01 12.47 12.35
N GLY A 308 -8.48 12.72 13.56
CA GLY A 308 -7.65 12.99 14.76
C GLY A 308 -7.23 11.73 15.53
N GLU A 309 -7.73 10.54 15.20
CA GLU A 309 -7.46 9.30 15.95
C GLU A 309 -6.14 8.64 15.49
N GLU A 310 -5.97 8.45 14.18
CA GLU A 310 -4.75 7.86 13.61
C GLU A 310 -4.18 8.67 12.44
N PRO A 311 -2.84 8.63 12.19
CA PRO A 311 -2.21 9.36 11.10
C PRO A 311 -2.60 8.75 9.73
N SER A 312 -2.58 9.57 8.68
CA SER A 312 -2.66 9.08 7.30
C SER A 312 -1.35 8.40 6.87
N LEU A 313 -1.39 7.61 5.79
CA LEU A 313 -0.18 7.03 5.19
C LEU A 313 0.81 8.14 4.76
N ALA A 314 0.31 9.27 4.28
CA ALA A 314 1.14 10.42 3.92
C ALA A 314 1.80 11.06 5.15
N ASP A 315 1.09 11.20 6.29
CA ASP A 315 1.67 11.69 7.54
C ASP A 315 2.79 10.77 8.05
N MET A 316 2.54 9.45 8.05
CA MET A 316 3.53 8.44 8.46
C MET A 316 4.76 8.47 7.56
N THR A 317 4.58 8.52 6.24
CA THR A 317 5.66 8.62 5.25
C THR A 317 6.49 9.89 5.47
N SER A 318 5.83 11.02 5.67
CA SER A 318 6.49 12.30 5.93
C SER A 318 7.38 12.24 7.17
N LYS A 319 6.85 11.74 8.29
CA LYS A 319 7.57 11.65 9.56
C LYS A 319 8.72 10.63 9.49
N ALA A 320 8.52 9.50 8.83
CA ALA A 320 9.56 8.51 8.59
C ALA A 320 10.75 9.15 7.84
N ILE A 321 10.50 9.87 6.73
CA ILE A 321 11.53 10.57 5.97
C ILE A 321 12.26 11.58 6.86
N ASP A 322 11.56 12.35 7.70
CA ASP A 322 12.17 13.36 8.57
C ASP A 322 13.13 12.75 9.61
N ILE A 323 12.77 11.59 10.20
CA ILE A 323 13.63 10.87 11.14
C ILE A 323 14.83 10.28 10.39
N LEU A 324 14.59 9.50 9.33
CA LEU A 324 15.62 8.77 8.60
C LEU A 324 16.64 9.70 7.93
N SER A 325 16.23 10.87 7.48
CA SER A 325 17.09 11.88 6.84
C SER A 325 18.13 12.49 7.79
N ASN A 326 18.03 12.27 9.10
CA ASN A 326 19.06 12.69 10.04
C ASN A 326 20.37 11.90 9.84
N ASN A 327 20.31 10.69 9.30
CA ASN A 327 21.48 9.89 8.96
C ASN A 327 22.15 10.42 7.66
N LYS A 328 23.38 10.88 7.77
CA LYS A 328 24.13 11.44 6.62
C LYS A 328 24.53 10.39 5.58
N LYS A 329 24.56 9.11 5.96
CA LYS A 329 24.80 8.00 5.01
C LYS A 329 23.58 7.68 4.15
N GLY A 330 22.39 8.20 4.53
CA GLY A 330 21.12 7.98 3.86
C GLY A 330 20.30 6.86 4.49
N TYR A 331 19.26 6.40 3.78
CA TYR A 331 18.29 5.45 4.32
C TYR A 331 17.66 4.55 3.26
N PHE A 332 17.07 3.47 3.75
CA PHE A 332 16.07 2.65 3.05
C PHE A 332 14.72 2.78 3.77
N LEU A 333 13.66 3.05 3.02
CA LEU A 333 12.29 3.15 3.54
C LEU A 333 11.34 2.33 2.65
N MET A 334 10.61 1.40 3.26
CA MET A 334 9.47 0.73 2.64
C MET A 334 8.18 1.35 3.16
N VAL A 335 7.24 1.65 2.26
CA VAL A 335 5.91 2.22 2.56
C VAL A 335 4.85 1.39 1.85
N GLU A 336 3.87 0.92 2.59
CA GLU A 336 2.81 0.05 2.07
C GLU A 336 1.42 0.63 2.26
N GLY A 337 0.64 0.62 1.19
CA GLY A 337 -0.81 0.77 1.22
C GLY A 337 -1.49 -0.59 1.38
N GLY A 338 -1.32 -1.23 2.55
CA GLY A 338 -1.75 -2.61 2.78
C GLY A 338 -3.27 -2.80 2.86
N ARG A 339 -4.04 -1.71 3.03
CA ARG A 339 -5.50 -1.81 3.10
C ARG A 339 -6.16 -1.90 1.72
N ILE A 340 -5.44 -1.68 0.63
CA ILE A 340 -5.95 -1.86 -0.74
C ILE A 340 -6.35 -3.32 -0.95
N ASP A 341 -5.45 -4.25 -0.64
CA ASP A 341 -5.65 -5.70 -0.72
C ASP A 341 -6.86 -6.16 0.10
N HIS A 342 -6.91 -5.78 1.38
CA HIS A 342 -8.02 -6.14 2.26
C HIS A 342 -9.37 -5.68 1.73
N ALA A 343 -9.46 -4.49 1.13
CA ALA A 343 -10.68 -3.97 0.55
C ALA A 343 -11.10 -4.78 -0.70
N HIS A 344 -10.13 -5.23 -1.50
CA HIS A 344 -10.39 -6.13 -2.62
C HIS A 344 -10.90 -7.49 -2.13
N HIS A 345 -10.25 -8.07 -1.13
CA HIS A 345 -10.71 -9.33 -0.50
C HIS A 345 -12.14 -9.23 0.04
N ASP A 346 -12.52 -8.08 0.59
CA ASP A 346 -13.90 -7.80 1.02
C ASP A 346 -14.87 -7.61 -0.19
N GLY A 347 -14.37 -7.55 -1.43
CA GLY A 347 -15.17 -7.21 -2.61
C GLY A 347 -15.61 -5.74 -2.65
N ASN A 348 -14.94 -4.86 -1.90
CA ASN A 348 -15.29 -3.46 -1.73
C ASN A 348 -14.38 -2.54 -2.57
N ALA A 349 -14.76 -2.31 -3.82
CA ALA A 349 -13.98 -1.46 -4.72
C ALA A 349 -13.86 -0.01 -4.22
N TYR A 350 -14.90 0.57 -3.60
CA TYR A 350 -14.85 1.95 -3.12
C TYR A 350 -13.68 2.18 -2.15
N ARG A 351 -13.53 1.30 -1.13
CA ARG A 351 -12.43 1.40 -0.17
C ARG A 351 -11.08 1.12 -0.81
N ALA A 352 -10.99 0.12 -1.70
CA ALA A 352 -9.76 -0.18 -2.42
C ALA A 352 -9.24 1.03 -3.22
N LEU A 353 -10.14 1.70 -3.96
CA LEU A 353 -9.79 2.90 -4.72
C LEU A 353 -9.41 4.07 -3.81
N LYS A 354 -10.10 4.24 -2.67
CA LYS A 354 -9.80 5.30 -1.70
C LYS A 354 -8.44 5.12 -1.05
N ASP A 355 -8.08 3.89 -0.68
CA ASP A 355 -6.75 3.55 -0.13
C ASP A 355 -5.64 3.65 -1.19
N THR A 356 -5.93 3.35 -2.47
CA THR A 356 -5.00 3.59 -3.59
C THR A 356 -4.72 5.09 -3.78
N VAL A 357 -5.74 5.95 -3.65
CA VAL A 357 -5.55 7.41 -3.68
C VAL A 357 -4.70 7.87 -2.48
N ALA A 358 -4.91 7.30 -1.30
CA ALA A 358 -4.09 7.60 -0.12
C ALA A 358 -2.61 7.18 -0.31
N LEU A 359 -2.34 6.07 -0.99
CA LEU A 359 -0.98 5.69 -1.41
C LEU A 359 -0.39 6.73 -2.38
N SER A 360 -1.17 7.19 -3.36
CA SER A 360 -0.74 8.27 -4.28
C SER A 360 -0.37 9.56 -3.54
N ASP A 361 -1.11 9.92 -2.49
CA ASP A 361 -0.81 11.08 -1.65
C ASP A 361 0.49 10.88 -0.85
N ALA A 362 0.75 9.67 -0.36
CA ALA A 362 2.00 9.35 0.33
C ALA A 362 3.21 9.42 -0.63
N VAL A 363 3.08 8.94 -1.86
CA VAL A 363 4.11 9.07 -2.90
C VAL A 363 4.36 10.54 -3.26
N ARG A 364 3.29 11.33 -3.45
CA ARG A 364 3.39 12.78 -3.69
C ARG A 364 4.14 13.48 -2.56
N THR A 365 3.83 13.14 -1.31
CA THR A 365 4.51 13.66 -0.12
C THR A 365 5.99 13.31 -0.13
N ALA A 366 6.35 12.06 -0.37
CA ALA A 366 7.75 11.64 -0.43
C ALA A 366 8.51 12.36 -1.57
N ALA A 367 7.95 12.37 -2.78
CA ALA A 367 8.57 13.00 -3.94
C ALA A 367 8.82 14.51 -3.73
N SER A 368 7.96 15.19 -2.97
CA SER A 368 8.13 16.61 -2.63
C SER A 368 9.20 16.87 -1.56
N LYS A 369 9.54 15.87 -0.75
CA LYS A 369 10.47 16.00 0.39
C LYS A 369 11.91 15.61 0.07
N VAL A 370 12.15 14.87 -1.01
CA VAL A 370 13.47 14.31 -1.31
C VAL A 370 14.10 14.92 -2.55
N ASP A 371 15.45 14.90 -2.60
CA ASP A 371 16.18 15.22 -3.82
C ASP A 371 16.31 13.96 -4.69
N LEU A 372 15.65 13.97 -5.85
CA LEU A 372 15.72 12.89 -6.83
C LEU A 372 17.10 12.77 -7.53
N SER A 373 18.05 13.67 -7.25
CA SER A 373 19.45 13.51 -7.71
C SER A 373 20.26 12.55 -6.81
N GLU A 374 19.78 12.27 -5.60
CA GLU A 374 20.40 11.34 -4.65
C GLU A 374 19.43 10.27 -4.09
N THR A 375 18.18 10.27 -4.54
CA THR A 375 17.14 9.33 -4.10
C THR A 375 16.56 8.57 -5.28
N LEU A 376 16.34 7.27 -5.10
CA LEU A 376 15.53 6.43 -5.97
C LEU A 376 14.17 6.20 -5.31
N ILE A 377 13.09 6.49 -6.02
CA ILE A 377 11.72 6.12 -5.63
C ILE A 377 11.20 5.07 -6.60
N ILE A 378 10.69 3.97 -6.08
CA ILE A 378 9.98 2.92 -6.83
C ILE A 378 8.58 2.79 -6.24
N VAL A 379 7.57 2.70 -7.09
CA VAL A 379 6.17 2.40 -6.74
C VAL A 379 5.73 1.19 -7.54
N THR A 380 5.25 0.16 -6.87
CA THR A 380 4.73 -1.04 -7.52
C THR A 380 3.62 -1.67 -6.69
N ALA A 381 3.04 -2.75 -7.18
CA ALA A 381 2.27 -3.71 -6.41
C ALA A 381 3.08 -4.98 -6.23
N ASP A 382 2.71 -5.81 -5.29
CA ASP A 382 3.25 -7.15 -5.08
C ASP A 382 2.48 -8.21 -5.87
N HIS A 383 1.17 -8.06 -6.03
CA HIS A 383 0.28 -8.83 -6.90
C HIS A 383 -0.93 -8.01 -7.32
N SER A 384 -1.87 -8.62 -8.03
CA SER A 384 -3.14 -8.03 -8.43
C SER A 384 -4.33 -8.73 -7.75
N HIS A 385 -5.54 -8.21 -8.00
CA HIS A 385 -6.82 -8.79 -7.64
C HIS A 385 -7.69 -9.04 -8.88
N THR A 386 -8.81 -9.74 -8.71
CA THR A 386 -9.72 -10.07 -9.81
C THR A 386 -10.66 -8.91 -10.17
N LEU A 387 -10.38 -7.68 -9.74
CA LEU A 387 -11.11 -6.47 -10.13
C LEU A 387 -11.05 -6.25 -11.63
N PHE A 388 -12.17 -5.98 -12.27
CA PHE A 388 -12.25 -5.61 -13.66
C PHE A 388 -13.12 -4.38 -13.89
N ILE A 389 -12.88 -3.69 -15.03
CA ILE A 389 -13.69 -2.59 -15.55
C ILE A 389 -14.43 -3.13 -16.76
N GLN A 390 -15.75 -2.95 -16.85
CA GLN A 390 -16.60 -3.56 -17.88
C GLN A 390 -17.60 -2.61 -18.53
N GLY A 391 -18.23 -3.08 -19.61
CA GLY A 391 -19.22 -2.34 -20.38
C GLY A 391 -18.59 -1.34 -21.37
N TYR A 392 -19.42 -0.46 -21.89
CA TYR A 392 -19.03 0.65 -22.76
C TYR A 392 -19.52 1.98 -22.18
N PRO A 393 -19.13 2.30 -20.93
CA PRO A 393 -19.60 3.53 -20.28
C PRO A 393 -19.13 4.76 -21.02
N ALA A 394 -19.95 5.77 -21.05
CA ALA A 394 -19.58 7.08 -21.56
C ALA A 394 -18.39 7.65 -20.76
N ARG A 395 -17.53 8.44 -21.40
CA ARG A 395 -16.46 9.16 -20.69
C ARG A 395 -17.04 10.04 -19.60
N GLY A 396 -16.48 9.97 -18.39
CA GLY A 396 -16.99 10.62 -17.20
C GLY A 396 -18.15 9.88 -16.51
N ASN A 397 -18.49 8.66 -16.96
CA ASN A 397 -19.40 7.80 -16.19
C ASN A 397 -18.80 7.54 -14.81
N ASP A 398 -19.60 7.64 -13.77
CA ASP A 398 -19.15 7.35 -12.41
C ASP A 398 -18.52 5.96 -12.35
N ILE A 399 -17.23 5.88 -11.96
CA ILE A 399 -16.47 4.63 -12.00
C ILE A 399 -17.02 3.59 -11.01
N VAL A 400 -17.61 4.00 -9.90
CA VAL A 400 -18.28 3.09 -8.95
C VAL A 400 -19.78 2.95 -9.24
N GLY A 401 -20.29 3.67 -10.24
CA GLY A 401 -21.72 3.75 -10.60
C GLY A 401 -22.18 2.70 -11.59
N LEU A 402 -23.42 2.89 -12.03
CA LEU A 402 -24.06 2.08 -13.06
C LEU A 402 -23.64 2.54 -14.47
N VAL A 403 -23.56 1.60 -15.41
CA VAL A 403 -23.12 1.89 -16.78
C VAL A 403 -24.18 2.69 -17.55
N ARG A 404 -23.76 3.81 -18.14
CA ARG A 404 -24.49 4.55 -19.19
C ARG A 404 -23.63 4.63 -20.44
N GLU A 405 -24.17 4.20 -21.55
CA GLU A 405 -23.48 4.20 -22.84
C GLU A 405 -23.67 5.53 -23.59
N ILE A 406 -22.96 5.68 -24.70
CA ILE A 406 -23.18 6.78 -25.66
C ILE A 406 -24.32 6.40 -26.58
N GLY A 407 -25.32 7.32 -26.72
CA GLY A 407 -26.43 7.18 -27.64
C GLY A 407 -26.04 7.47 -29.10
N ASN A 408 -27.00 7.26 -30.00
CA ASN A 408 -26.80 7.49 -31.44
C ASN A 408 -26.54 8.98 -31.79
N ASP A 409 -26.86 9.90 -30.88
CA ASP A 409 -26.59 11.33 -30.99
C ASP A 409 -25.17 11.73 -30.54
N GLY A 410 -24.39 10.75 -30.05
CA GLY A 410 -23.04 10.98 -29.55
C GLY A 410 -22.98 11.52 -28.12
N GLU A 411 -24.11 11.58 -27.41
CA GLU A 411 -24.21 12.03 -26.03
C GLU A 411 -24.52 10.84 -25.10
N PRO A 412 -24.18 10.94 -23.79
CA PRO A 412 -24.51 9.90 -22.83
C PRO A 412 -26.01 9.67 -22.72
N GLU A 413 -26.45 8.41 -22.77
CA GLU A 413 -27.85 8.08 -22.62
C GLU A 413 -28.37 8.44 -21.24
N ALA A 414 -29.65 8.88 -21.17
CA ALA A 414 -30.30 9.18 -19.90
C ALA A 414 -30.54 7.92 -19.05
N ASN A 415 -30.72 6.77 -19.69
CA ASN A 415 -31.02 5.49 -19.06
C ASN A 415 -29.74 4.65 -18.88
N TYR A 416 -29.74 3.83 -17.84
CA TYR A 416 -28.68 2.84 -17.64
C TYR A 416 -28.74 1.72 -18.68
N LYS A 417 -27.57 1.20 -19.04
CA LYS A 417 -27.46 -0.01 -19.83
C LYS A 417 -28.02 -1.19 -19.03
N LEU A 418 -28.85 -1.99 -19.69
CA LEU A 418 -29.42 -3.18 -19.08
C LEU A 418 -28.77 -4.43 -19.65
N ASP A 419 -28.57 -5.43 -18.78
CA ASP A 419 -28.15 -6.78 -19.15
C ASP A 419 -29.31 -7.55 -19.85
N ARG A 420 -29.07 -8.83 -20.10
CA ARG A 420 -30.05 -9.71 -20.74
C ARG A 420 -31.34 -9.87 -19.92
N ASP A 421 -31.22 -9.78 -18.58
CA ASP A 421 -32.33 -9.91 -17.63
C ASP A 421 -33.03 -8.59 -17.36
N LYS A 422 -32.73 -7.55 -18.17
CA LYS A 422 -33.29 -6.19 -18.07
C LYS A 422 -32.96 -5.49 -16.76
N LYS A 423 -31.74 -5.76 -16.21
CA LYS A 423 -31.25 -5.13 -14.98
C LYS A 423 -30.00 -4.30 -15.27
N PRO A 424 -29.83 -3.13 -14.63
CA PRO A 424 -28.61 -2.34 -14.73
C PRO A 424 -27.45 -3.07 -14.04
N TYR A 425 -26.21 -2.73 -14.45
CA TYR A 425 -25.00 -3.30 -13.89
C TYR A 425 -23.93 -2.23 -13.69
N THR A 426 -22.96 -2.51 -12.80
CA THR A 426 -21.88 -1.58 -12.42
C THR A 426 -20.73 -1.60 -13.42
N THR A 427 -19.97 -0.49 -13.49
CA THR A 427 -18.72 -0.40 -14.25
C THR A 427 -17.66 -1.33 -13.68
N LEU A 428 -17.61 -1.47 -12.34
CA LEU A 428 -16.66 -2.33 -11.65
C LEU A 428 -17.31 -3.66 -11.22
N GLY A 429 -16.54 -4.73 -11.26
CA GLY A 429 -16.90 -6.04 -10.73
C GLY A 429 -15.68 -6.86 -10.39
N TYR A 430 -15.91 -8.02 -9.77
CA TYR A 430 -14.86 -9.01 -9.47
C TYR A 430 -15.16 -10.36 -10.14
N ALA A 431 -14.14 -11.11 -10.49
CA ALA A 431 -14.35 -12.44 -11.05
C ALA A 431 -14.90 -13.40 -10.00
N ASN A 432 -14.55 -13.24 -8.73
CA ASN A 432 -15.06 -14.03 -7.62
C ASN A 432 -15.17 -13.16 -6.35
N GLY A 433 -15.77 -13.68 -5.29
CA GLY A 433 -15.82 -13.02 -3.99
C GLY A 433 -17.19 -12.98 -3.32
N PRO A 434 -17.33 -12.23 -2.22
CA PRO A 434 -18.54 -12.21 -1.39
C PRO A 434 -19.74 -11.52 -2.08
N GLY A 435 -19.51 -10.71 -3.10
CA GLY A 435 -20.58 -10.08 -3.89
C GLY A 435 -21.34 -11.02 -4.83
N ALA A 436 -20.87 -12.27 -4.98
CA ALA A 436 -21.55 -13.26 -5.83
C ALA A 436 -22.88 -13.71 -5.22
N ARG A 437 -23.86 -13.86 -6.09
CA ARG A 437 -25.21 -14.23 -5.68
C ARG A 437 -25.56 -15.61 -6.20
N ARG A 438 -26.20 -16.40 -5.33
CA ARG A 438 -26.73 -17.72 -5.66
C ARG A 438 -28.20 -17.68 -6.13
N THR A 439 -28.83 -16.51 -6.04
CA THR A 439 -30.22 -16.26 -6.39
C THR A 439 -30.29 -15.24 -7.54
N GLU A 440 -31.51 -14.92 -7.97
CA GLU A 440 -31.74 -13.92 -8.99
C GLU A 440 -31.01 -12.58 -8.63
N ARG A 441 -30.36 -12.00 -9.63
CA ARG A 441 -29.63 -10.73 -9.50
C ARG A 441 -30.61 -9.60 -9.18
N PRO A 442 -30.37 -8.75 -8.15
CA PRO A 442 -31.26 -7.65 -7.81
C PRO A 442 -31.23 -6.56 -8.90
N THR A 443 -32.27 -5.73 -8.96
CA THR A 443 -32.21 -4.47 -9.70
C THR A 443 -31.39 -3.47 -8.86
N LEU A 444 -30.26 -3.03 -9.40
CA LEU A 444 -29.39 -2.07 -8.74
C LEU A 444 -29.87 -0.64 -8.93
N THR A 445 -29.55 0.23 -7.96
CA THR A 445 -29.77 1.70 -8.02
C THR A 445 -28.46 2.42 -7.79
N GLU A 446 -28.32 3.64 -8.31
CA GLU A 446 -27.14 4.49 -8.09
C GLU A 446 -26.85 4.70 -6.61
N GLU A 447 -27.88 4.99 -5.80
CA GLU A 447 -27.74 5.16 -4.36
C GLU A 447 -27.05 3.95 -3.72
N LYS A 448 -27.48 2.74 -4.10
CA LYS A 448 -26.95 1.50 -3.55
C LYS A 448 -25.51 1.24 -3.96
N VAL A 449 -25.17 1.44 -5.24
CA VAL A 449 -23.84 1.11 -5.75
C VAL A 449 -22.76 2.13 -5.35
N ARG A 450 -23.20 3.35 -4.99
CA ARG A 450 -22.34 4.42 -4.46
C ARG A 450 -22.14 4.35 -2.95
N ASP A 451 -22.87 3.49 -2.26
CA ASP A 451 -22.65 3.28 -0.82
C ASP A 451 -21.22 2.78 -0.59
N PRO A 452 -20.42 3.40 0.29
CA PRO A 452 -19.08 2.93 0.61
C PRO A 452 -19.02 1.50 1.14
N ASP A 453 -20.12 0.95 1.64
CA ASP A 453 -20.24 -0.43 2.12
C ASP A 453 -20.76 -1.40 1.05
N TYR A 454 -20.96 -0.90 -0.21
CA TYR A 454 -21.40 -1.77 -1.29
C TYR A 454 -20.32 -2.78 -1.69
N LEU A 455 -20.71 -4.06 -1.73
CA LEU A 455 -19.87 -5.14 -2.27
C LEU A 455 -20.17 -5.31 -3.75
N GLN A 456 -19.14 -5.18 -4.58
CA GLN A 456 -19.26 -5.30 -6.02
C GLN A 456 -19.74 -6.69 -6.44
N GLU A 457 -20.54 -6.74 -7.50
CA GLU A 457 -20.98 -8.02 -8.05
C GLU A 457 -19.80 -8.86 -8.48
N SER A 458 -19.86 -10.17 -8.21
CA SER A 458 -18.88 -11.16 -8.63
C SER A 458 -19.55 -12.41 -9.19
N ASN A 459 -18.80 -13.17 -10.01
CA ASN A 459 -19.35 -14.32 -10.72
C ASN A 459 -19.30 -15.60 -9.89
N ILE A 460 -18.17 -15.86 -9.22
CA ILE A 460 -17.93 -17.07 -8.45
C ILE A 460 -18.07 -16.75 -6.96
N PRO A 461 -18.94 -17.50 -6.22
CA PRO A 461 -19.18 -17.22 -4.80
C PRO A 461 -18.06 -17.77 -3.92
N PHE A 462 -17.27 -16.85 -3.34
CA PHE A 462 -16.32 -17.10 -2.26
C PHE A 462 -16.64 -16.21 -1.06
N SER A 463 -16.16 -16.59 0.12
CA SER A 463 -16.26 -15.77 1.34
C SER A 463 -15.32 -14.57 1.33
N SER A 464 -14.25 -14.66 0.54
CA SER A 464 -13.25 -13.64 0.30
C SER A 464 -12.89 -13.66 -1.18
N GLU A 465 -12.68 -12.52 -1.80
CA GLU A 465 -12.16 -12.42 -3.15
C GLU A 465 -10.71 -12.90 -3.20
N THR A 466 -10.22 -13.33 -4.35
CA THR A 466 -8.87 -13.88 -4.52
C THR A 466 -7.98 -12.96 -5.34
N HIS A 467 -6.67 -13.19 -5.22
CA HIS A 467 -5.70 -12.47 -6.04
C HIS A 467 -5.88 -12.75 -7.54
N GLY A 468 -5.42 -11.80 -8.38
CA GLY A 468 -5.28 -11.89 -9.82
C GLY A 468 -3.85 -12.24 -10.21
N GLY A 469 -3.68 -13.04 -11.24
CA GLY A 469 -2.37 -13.53 -11.70
C GLY A 469 -1.71 -12.71 -12.81
N GLU A 470 -2.25 -11.53 -13.15
CA GLU A 470 -1.66 -10.65 -14.16
C GLU A 470 -0.44 -9.90 -13.66
N ASP A 471 0.41 -9.45 -14.60
CA ASP A 471 1.54 -8.57 -14.31
C ASP A 471 1.04 -7.24 -13.72
N VAL A 472 1.81 -6.65 -12.80
CA VAL A 472 1.52 -5.37 -12.18
C VAL A 472 2.47 -4.27 -12.68
N ALA A 473 2.06 -3.00 -12.56
CA ALA A 473 2.86 -1.88 -13.02
C ALA A 473 3.95 -1.50 -12.01
N ILE A 474 5.11 -1.09 -12.53
CA ILE A 474 6.19 -0.45 -11.77
C ILE A 474 6.37 0.96 -12.29
N PHE A 475 6.51 1.94 -11.39
CA PHE A 475 6.86 3.33 -11.71
C PHE A 475 8.11 3.71 -10.94
N ALA A 476 9.03 4.46 -11.59
CA ALA A 476 10.27 4.84 -10.94
C ALA A 476 10.74 6.25 -11.30
N ALA A 477 11.32 6.93 -10.32
CA ALA A 477 11.94 8.24 -10.48
C ALA A 477 13.25 8.35 -9.68
N GLY A 478 14.18 9.19 -10.14
CA GLY A 478 15.42 9.47 -9.44
C GLY A 478 16.63 8.71 -9.96
N VAL A 479 17.61 8.50 -9.09
CA VAL A 479 18.91 7.88 -9.43
C VAL A 479 18.71 6.43 -9.85
N ASN A 480 19.25 6.05 -11.01
CA ASN A 480 19.16 4.71 -11.61
C ASN A 480 17.74 4.22 -11.93
N ALA A 481 16.70 5.06 -11.82
CA ALA A 481 15.33 4.70 -12.14
C ALA A 481 15.14 4.16 -13.58
N HIS A 482 16.02 4.53 -14.53
CA HIS A 482 16.02 4.07 -15.91
C HIS A 482 16.32 2.55 -16.08
N LEU A 483 16.74 1.87 -15.00
CA LEU A 483 16.91 0.42 -14.96
C LEU A 483 15.56 -0.31 -14.85
N ILE A 484 14.50 0.37 -14.41
CA ILE A 484 13.11 -0.10 -14.44
C ILE A 484 12.60 0.04 -15.88
N ARG A 485 12.44 -1.09 -16.58
CA ARG A 485 12.04 -1.11 -17.99
C ARG A 485 11.55 -2.48 -18.47
N GLY A 486 10.65 -2.50 -19.44
CA GLY A 486 10.13 -3.73 -20.07
C GLY A 486 9.25 -4.55 -19.15
N SER A 487 9.26 -5.88 -19.30
CA SER A 487 8.65 -6.82 -18.36
C SER A 487 9.75 -7.46 -17.53
N MET A 488 9.67 -7.30 -16.23
CA MET A 488 10.71 -7.72 -15.27
C MET A 488 10.22 -8.91 -14.44
N GLU A 489 11.16 -9.75 -14.01
CA GLU A 489 10.91 -10.61 -12.87
C GLU A 489 10.82 -9.74 -11.60
N GLU A 490 9.90 -10.02 -10.72
CA GLU A 490 9.64 -9.22 -9.53
C GLU A 490 10.87 -9.07 -8.63
N ASN A 491 11.63 -10.15 -8.46
CA ASN A 491 12.88 -10.15 -7.69
C ASN A 491 13.98 -9.26 -8.31
N TRP A 492 13.86 -8.81 -9.55
CA TRP A 492 14.82 -7.86 -10.15
C TRP A 492 14.72 -6.46 -9.54
N ILE A 493 13.58 -6.12 -8.93
CA ILE A 493 13.41 -4.85 -8.20
C ILE A 493 14.46 -4.73 -7.09
N PHE A 494 14.74 -5.83 -6.36
CA PHE A 494 15.84 -5.88 -5.39
C PHE A 494 17.17 -5.43 -6.02
N TYR A 495 17.52 -6.00 -7.18
CA TYR A 495 18.81 -5.72 -7.81
C TYR A 495 18.93 -4.28 -8.30
N VAL A 496 17.84 -3.67 -8.75
CA VAL A 496 17.81 -2.23 -9.08
C VAL A 496 18.08 -1.37 -7.85
N MET A 497 17.44 -1.65 -6.73
CA MET A 497 17.64 -0.95 -5.47
C MET A 497 19.05 -1.18 -4.90
N ALA A 498 19.49 -2.42 -4.88
CA ALA A 498 20.81 -2.81 -4.38
C ALA A 498 21.95 -2.19 -5.21
N ASP A 499 21.81 -2.20 -6.54
CA ASP A 499 22.75 -1.52 -7.45
C ASP A 499 22.79 -0.01 -7.20
N ALA A 500 21.63 0.63 -7.09
CA ALA A 500 21.52 2.05 -6.80
C ALA A 500 22.23 2.43 -5.49
N MET A 501 22.06 1.64 -4.43
CA MET A 501 22.70 1.85 -3.12
C MET A 501 24.15 1.34 -3.06
N ARG A 502 24.60 0.57 -4.05
CA ARG A 502 25.87 -0.19 -4.06
C ARG A 502 25.96 -1.16 -2.88
N LEU A 503 24.89 -1.93 -2.67
CA LEU A 503 24.78 -2.96 -1.65
C LEU A 503 24.73 -4.36 -2.31
N GLY A 504 25.01 -5.43 -1.54
CA GLY A 504 24.80 -6.82 -1.97
C GLY A 504 25.72 -7.34 -3.09
N ARG A 505 26.60 -6.54 -3.67
CA ARG A 505 27.64 -7.02 -4.59
C ARG A 505 28.81 -7.54 -3.76
N LYS A 506 29.05 -8.85 -3.80
CA LYS A 506 30.33 -9.47 -3.40
C LYS A 506 31.18 -9.70 -4.62
#